data_688b34c904ff28c94bae0a25ab8048ce
#
_entry.id   688b34c904ff28c94bae0a25ab8048ce
#
_cell.length_a   1.000
_cell.length_b   1.000
_cell.length_c   1.000
_cell.angle_alpha   90.00
_cell.angle_beta   90.00
_cell.angle_gamma   90.00
#
_symmetry.space_group_name_H-M   'P 1'
#
loop_
_entity.id
_entity.type
_entity.pdbx_description
1 polymer ?
#
loop_
_entity_poly.entity_id
_entity_poly.type
_entity_poly.pdbx_seq_one_letter_code
_entity_poly.pdbx_strand_id
1 'polypeptide(L)'
;MSHRRFPALTLIAAGVLALTTVCIPAATAAGSGAAATTGALQPSTVLAPTIEVPTTRLDISPTSTALSLGQSLTFDAAYDSGPVYPGDVEWASSNDSVLTVDQEGRVSAVGLGEATITVTDKNDASLTSTSTVQVREVSEEAGIELSASDVSAVVNHSVFLNALLSSSLQGSAVTWNVTPSSLGSINARDDASAAEFWASQQAGTGTLTATVTNAAGQAKTVTVPVSVQPDPRGDFVTNDDGVLVEYRGTDPNIRIPEGVTGIGSSFSSIALDSVWVPASVRTIDDRAFYGTGLKEITF
;
A
#
# COMPACT_ATOMS: atom_id res chain seq x y z
N MET A 1 7.81 -27.33 -2.49
CA MET A 1 7.96 -26.13 -3.33
C MET A 1 6.54 -25.66 -3.64
N SER A 2 6.01 -24.75 -2.84
CA SER A 2 4.67 -24.21 -3.03
C SER A 2 4.83 -22.69 -3.11
N HIS A 3 4.67 -22.15 -4.31
CA HIS A 3 4.64 -20.71 -4.54
C HIS A 3 3.34 -20.15 -3.94
N ARG A 4 3.39 -19.60 -2.73
CA ARG A 4 2.31 -18.80 -2.20
C ARG A 4 2.39 -17.42 -2.82
N ARG A 5 1.36 -17.06 -3.57
CA ARG A 5 1.16 -15.71 -4.11
C ARG A 5 0.77 -14.80 -2.95
N PHE A 6 1.54 -13.72 -2.76
CA PHE A 6 1.17 -12.62 -1.88
C PHE A 6 -0.05 -11.89 -2.45
N PRO A 7 -0.98 -11.41 -1.59
CA PRO A 7 -1.99 -10.48 -2.07
C PRO A 7 -1.29 -9.20 -2.50
N ALA A 8 -1.46 -8.85 -3.77
CA ALA A 8 -0.96 -7.61 -4.34
C ALA A 8 -1.55 -6.43 -3.57
N LEU A 9 -0.67 -5.57 -3.06
CA LEU A 9 -1.01 -4.21 -2.70
C LEU A 9 -1.68 -3.60 -3.94
N THR A 10 -2.97 -3.27 -3.85
CA THR A 10 -3.69 -2.69 -4.97
C THR A 10 -3.22 -1.25 -5.14
N LEU A 11 -2.16 -1.07 -5.93
CA LEU A 11 -1.77 0.23 -6.43
C LEU A 11 -2.79 0.61 -7.50
N ILE A 12 -3.63 1.59 -7.23
CA ILE A 12 -4.52 2.17 -8.24
C ILE A 12 -3.66 3.01 -9.17
N ALA A 13 -3.23 2.38 -10.28
CA ALA A 13 -2.60 3.11 -11.37
C ALA A 13 -3.69 3.91 -12.09
N ALA A 14 -3.70 5.22 -11.90
CA ALA A 14 -4.46 6.15 -12.72
C ALA A 14 -3.79 6.23 -14.09
N GLY A 15 -4.56 5.98 -15.15
CA GLY A 15 -4.17 6.35 -16.50
C GLY A 15 -4.29 5.26 -17.57
N VAL A 16 -5.50 4.86 -17.89
CA VAL A 16 -5.76 4.23 -19.21
C VAL A 16 -6.00 5.33 -20.24
N LEU A 17 -4.95 5.67 -20.97
CA LEU A 17 -5.08 6.50 -22.19
C LEU A 17 -5.68 5.61 -23.28
N ALA A 18 -6.92 5.86 -23.65
CA ALA A 18 -7.57 5.19 -24.79
C ALA A 18 -6.87 5.59 -26.09
N LEU A 19 -6.13 4.66 -26.71
CA LEU A 19 -5.65 4.84 -28.07
C LEU A 19 -6.83 4.67 -29.03
N THR A 20 -7.25 5.77 -29.65
CA THR A 20 -8.11 5.74 -30.83
C THR A 20 -7.33 5.20 -32.00
N THR A 21 -7.76 4.06 -32.52
CA THR A 21 -7.21 3.49 -33.77
C THR A 21 -7.57 4.42 -34.94
N VAL A 22 -6.59 5.16 -35.45
CA VAL A 22 -6.74 5.91 -36.69
C VAL A 22 -6.59 4.92 -37.83
N CYS A 23 -7.69 4.55 -38.48
CA CYS A 23 -7.68 3.87 -39.73
C CYS A 23 -7.29 4.87 -40.83
N ILE A 24 -6.11 4.72 -41.42
CA ILE A 24 -5.71 5.45 -42.64
C ILE A 24 -6.26 4.67 -43.85
N PRO A 25 -7.12 5.23 -44.67
CA PRO A 25 -7.58 4.54 -45.87
C PRO A 25 -6.44 4.45 -46.90
N ALA A 26 -6.21 3.24 -47.42
CA ALA A 26 -5.26 2.99 -48.46
C ALA A 26 -5.70 3.69 -49.79
N ALA A 27 -4.81 4.48 -50.33
CA ALA A 27 -4.99 5.08 -51.66
C ALA A 27 -5.00 3.99 -52.72
N THR A 28 -6.05 3.95 -53.53
CA THR A 28 -6.16 3.12 -54.73
C THR A 28 -5.30 3.69 -55.84
N ALA A 29 -4.24 2.98 -56.22
CA ALA A 29 -3.54 3.18 -57.45
C ALA A 29 -3.96 2.06 -58.45
N ALA A 30 -4.59 2.43 -59.52
CA ALA A 30 -4.91 1.54 -60.65
C ALA A 30 -3.69 1.37 -61.54
N GLY A 31 -3.36 0.11 -61.89
CA GLY A 31 -2.28 -0.19 -62.85
C GLY A 31 -2.06 -1.70 -63.02
N SER A 32 -2.67 -2.24 -64.02
CA SER A 32 -2.46 -3.47 -64.83
C SER A 32 -1.39 -4.50 -64.44
N GLY A 33 -1.84 -5.74 -64.17
CA GLY A 33 -1.31 -6.98 -64.77
C GLY A 33 -0.02 -7.55 -64.19
N ALA A 34 -0.13 -8.59 -63.40
CA ALA A 34 0.66 -9.82 -63.40
C ALA A 34 0.32 -10.74 -62.23
N ALA A 35 0.35 -12.02 -62.52
CA ALA A 35 0.14 -13.23 -61.73
C ALA A 35 0.22 -13.18 -60.22
N ALA A 36 -0.84 -13.71 -59.57
CA ALA A 36 -0.90 -13.97 -58.12
C ALA A 36 -0.02 -15.15 -57.74
N THR A 37 1.02 -14.88 -56.97
CA THR A 37 1.64 -15.85 -56.06
C THR A 37 1.00 -15.69 -54.71
N THR A 38 0.31 -16.71 -54.22
CA THR A 38 -0.24 -16.81 -52.85
C THR A 38 0.90 -16.94 -51.84
N GLY A 39 1.45 -15.81 -51.45
CA GLY A 39 2.29 -15.71 -50.26
C GLY A 39 1.39 -15.57 -49.06
N ALA A 40 1.37 -16.57 -48.16
CA ALA A 40 0.69 -16.50 -46.91
C ALA A 40 1.26 -15.31 -46.10
N LEU A 41 0.42 -14.31 -45.83
CA LEU A 41 0.76 -13.22 -44.91
C LEU A 41 0.92 -13.81 -43.52
N GLN A 42 2.14 -13.91 -43.06
CA GLN A 42 2.39 -14.17 -41.64
C GLN A 42 1.84 -12.98 -40.84
N PRO A 43 1.08 -13.23 -39.73
CA PRO A 43 0.68 -12.15 -38.87
C PRO A 43 1.93 -11.55 -38.22
N SER A 44 2.29 -10.35 -38.65
CA SER A 44 3.30 -9.56 -37.96
C SER A 44 2.75 -9.20 -36.58
N THR A 45 3.24 -9.88 -35.53
CA THR A 45 2.94 -9.52 -34.16
C THR A 45 3.66 -8.20 -33.91
N VAL A 46 2.96 -7.10 -34.11
CA VAL A 46 3.41 -5.80 -33.62
C VAL A 46 3.26 -5.87 -32.09
N LEU A 47 4.36 -6.11 -31.39
CA LEU A 47 4.42 -5.91 -29.95
C LEU A 47 4.02 -4.45 -29.70
N ALA A 48 2.92 -4.26 -28.97
CA ALA A 48 2.55 -2.93 -28.51
C ALA A 48 3.74 -2.37 -27.70
N PRO A 49 4.10 -1.10 -27.89
CA PRO A 49 5.16 -0.51 -27.07
C PRO A 49 4.75 -0.61 -25.60
N THR A 50 5.58 -1.26 -24.81
CA THR A 50 5.45 -1.24 -23.36
C THR A 50 5.77 0.18 -22.94
N ILE A 51 4.77 0.90 -22.45
CA ILE A 51 5.00 2.22 -21.84
C ILE A 51 5.56 1.92 -20.46
N GLU A 52 6.87 2.05 -20.30
CA GLU A 52 7.49 2.04 -18.99
C GLU A 52 7.11 3.35 -18.27
N VAL A 53 6.37 3.21 -17.19
CA VAL A 53 6.15 4.34 -16.27
C VAL A 53 7.46 4.57 -15.55
N PRO A 54 8.07 5.76 -15.64
CA PRO A 54 9.32 6.00 -14.94
C PRO A 54 9.10 5.85 -13.43
N THR A 55 9.95 5.08 -12.79
CA THR A 55 10.00 4.98 -11.33
C THR A 55 10.50 6.31 -10.77
N THR A 56 9.71 6.93 -9.89
CA THR A 56 10.04 8.23 -9.30
C THR A 56 10.29 8.14 -7.79
N ARG A 57 9.90 7.02 -7.17
CA ARG A 57 10.01 6.81 -5.73
C ARG A 57 10.29 5.35 -5.38
N LEU A 58 11.12 5.16 -4.37
CA LEU A 58 11.35 3.91 -3.67
C LEU A 58 10.87 4.08 -2.23
N ASP A 59 10.00 3.21 -1.77
CA ASP A 59 9.46 3.21 -0.41
C ASP A 59 10.00 2.04 0.40
N ILE A 60 10.19 2.24 1.70
CA ILE A 60 10.54 1.22 2.69
C ILE A 60 9.39 1.04 3.70
N SER A 61 9.12 -0.18 4.12
CA SER A 61 8.13 -0.49 5.17
C SER A 61 8.70 -1.52 6.15
N PRO A 62 8.57 -1.26 7.46
CA PRO A 62 8.05 -0.04 8.10
C PRO A 62 8.99 1.16 7.93
N THR A 63 8.45 2.39 8.00
CA THR A 63 9.24 3.63 7.97
C THR A 63 9.92 3.95 9.32
N SER A 64 9.41 3.37 10.39
CA SER A 64 10.03 3.35 11.72
C SER A 64 9.49 2.20 12.55
N THR A 65 10.31 1.66 13.46
CA THR A 65 9.89 0.61 14.39
C THR A 65 10.84 0.50 15.57
N ALA A 66 10.51 -0.38 16.52
CA ALA A 66 11.46 -0.84 17.52
C ALA A 66 11.61 -2.36 17.44
N LEU A 67 12.77 -2.86 17.83
CA LEU A 67 13.08 -4.28 17.97
C LEU A 67 13.60 -4.55 19.38
N SER A 68 13.33 -5.73 19.92
CA SER A 68 14.06 -6.20 21.11
C SER A 68 15.41 -6.76 20.70
N LEU A 69 16.40 -6.67 21.60
CA LEU A 69 17.74 -7.24 21.37
C LEU A 69 17.63 -8.73 21.01
N GLY A 70 18.27 -9.13 19.89
CA GLY A 70 18.21 -10.50 19.35
C GLY A 70 17.04 -10.77 18.42
N GLN A 71 16.06 -9.86 18.29
CA GLN A 71 14.94 -9.99 17.37
C GLN A 71 15.39 -9.70 15.93
N SER A 72 14.71 -10.32 14.97
CA SER A 72 14.83 -10.01 13.55
C SER A 72 13.48 -9.67 12.96
N LEU A 73 13.49 -8.81 11.95
CA LEU A 73 12.31 -8.38 11.20
C LEU A 73 12.66 -8.18 9.73
N THR A 74 11.81 -8.63 8.81
CA THR A 74 11.99 -8.38 7.39
C THR A 74 11.31 -7.09 6.98
N PHE A 75 12.07 -6.19 6.37
CA PHE A 75 11.60 -4.95 5.79
C PHE A 75 11.25 -5.16 4.32
N ASP A 76 10.18 -4.54 3.89
CA ASP A 76 9.77 -4.54 2.50
C ASP A 76 10.21 -3.26 1.81
N ALA A 77 10.53 -3.36 0.53
CA ALA A 77 10.74 -2.22 -0.35
C ALA A 77 9.82 -2.31 -1.56
N ALA A 78 9.34 -1.18 -2.04
CA ALA A 78 8.50 -1.13 -3.24
C ALA A 78 8.77 0.15 -4.03
N TYR A 79 8.73 0.05 -5.37
CA TYR A 79 8.68 1.21 -6.24
C TYR A 79 7.22 1.69 -6.38
N ASP A 80 7.03 2.98 -6.64
CA ASP A 80 5.73 3.52 -7.02
C ASP A 80 5.22 2.95 -8.36
N SER A 81 6.13 2.46 -9.21
CA SER A 81 5.83 1.79 -10.48
C SER A 81 5.60 0.28 -10.37
N GLY A 82 5.89 -0.35 -9.20
CA GLY A 82 5.73 -1.80 -9.02
C GLY A 82 6.66 -2.42 -7.97
N PRO A 83 6.74 -3.75 -7.94
CA PRO A 83 7.53 -4.45 -6.94
C PRO A 83 9.04 -4.29 -7.15
N VAL A 84 9.80 -4.32 -6.05
CA VAL A 84 11.25 -4.49 -6.06
C VAL A 84 11.56 -5.98 -6.25
N TYR A 85 12.48 -6.31 -7.17
CA TYR A 85 12.96 -7.68 -7.34
C TYR A 85 14.30 -7.89 -6.62
N PRO A 86 14.60 -9.13 -6.20
CA PRO A 86 15.90 -9.45 -5.61
C PRO A 86 17.04 -9.01 -6.50
N GLY A 87 17.93 -8.18 -5.95
CA GLY A 87 19.08 -7.67 -6.68
C GLY A 87 18.91 -6.27 -7.28
N ASP A 88 17.72 -5.70 -7.32
CA ASP A 88 17.48 -4.33 -7.83
C ASP A 88 17.96 -3.27 -6.83
N VAL A 89 17.92 -3.58 -5.55
CA VAL A 89 18.25 -2.65 -4.47
C VAL A 89 19.44 -3.13 -3.63
N GLU A 90 20.02 -2.21 -2.93
CA GLU A 90 21.05 -2.43 -1.90
C GLU A 90 20.52 -1.98 -0.54
N TRP A 91 20.72 -2.84 0.47
CA TRP A 91 20.35 -2.58 1.85
C TRP A 91 21.57 -2.27 2.68
N ALA A 92 21.49 -1.27 3.54
CA ALA A 92 22.58 -0.87 4.43
C ALA A 92 22.07 -0.43 5.80
N SER A 93 22.87 -0.68 6.83
CA SER A 93 22.68 -0.15 8.19
C SER A 93 23.61 1.01 8.42
N SER A 94 23.15 2.04 9.13
CA SER A 94 24.00 3.15 9.57
C SER A 94 24.95 2.76 10.72
N ASN A 95 24.67 1.63 11.42
CA ASN A 95 25.47 1.15 12.55
C ASN A 95 25.31 -0.36 12.74
N ASP A 96 26.25 -1.12 12.18
CA ASP A 96 26.25 -2.59 12.26
C ASP A 96 26.46 -3.14 13.67
N SER A 97 26.89 -2.34 14.62
CA SER A 97 26.95 -2.75 16.03
C SER A 97 25.60 -2.71 16.75
N VAL A 98 24.59 -2.08 16.15
CA VAL A 98 23.20 -2.00 16.63
C VAL A 98 22.28 -2.87 15.80
N LEU A 99 22.36 -2.72 14.48
CA LEU A 99 21.53 -3.45 13.51
C LEU A 99 22.39 -3.98 12.36
N THR A 100 22.19 -5.23 11.98
CA THR A 100 22.68 -5.75 10.71
C THR A 100 21.50 -5.96 9.76
N VAL A 101 21.73 -5.85 8.45
CA VAL A 101 20.74 -6.11 7.40
C VAL A 101 21.34 -6.95 6.30
N ASP A 102 20.61 -7.94 5.79
CA ASP A 102 20.99 -8.70 4.61
C ASP A 102 20.38 -8.10 3.33
N GLN A 103 20.74 -8.68 2.18
CA GLN A 103 20.27 -8.16 0.88
C GLN A 103 18.81 -8.54 0.55
N GLU A 104 18.18 -9.34 1.38
CA GLU A 104 16.76 -9.67 1.36
C GLU A 104 15.93 -8.73 2.25
N GLY A 105 16.56 -7.72 2.89
CA GLY A 105 15.92 -6.77 3.79
C GLY A 105 15.64 -7.29 5.19
N ARG A 106 16.24 -8.44 5.58
CA ARG A 106 16.12 -8.97 6.93
C ARG A 106 17.06 -8.23 7.88
N VAL A 107 16.48 -7.46 8.78
CA VAL A 107 17.18 -6.70 9.80
C VAL A 107 17.27 -7.53 11.08
N SER A 108 18.44 -7.54 11.73
CA SER A 108 18.68 -8.22 13.01
C SER A 108 19.22 -7.24 14.05
N ALA A 109 18.61 -7.22 15.22
CA ALA A 109 18.99 -6.38 16.35
C ALA A 109 20.14 -7.06 17.14
N VAL A 110 21.35 -6.53 17.01
CA VAL A 110 22.57 -7.11 17.60
C VAL A 110 23.12 -6.32 18.77
N GLY A 111 22.70 -5.06 18.94
CA GLY A 111 23.10 -4.19 20.05
C GLY A 111 22.05 -3.16 20.39
N LEU A 112 22.07 -2.64 21.62
CA LEU A 112 21.14 -1.60 22.06
C LEU A 112 21.47 -0.25 21.41
N GLY A 113 20.43 0.54 21.12
CA GLY A 113 20.56 1.87 20.54
C GLY A 113 19.66 2.11 19.37
N GLU A 114 19.99 3.11 18.56
CA GLU A 114 19.25 3.47 17.36
C GLU A 114 20.14 3.38 16.14
N ALA A 115 19.62 2.88 15.05
CA ALA A 115 20.25 2.93 13.75
C ALA A 115 19.20 3.07 12.64
N THR A 116 19.66 3.54 11.48
CA THR A 116 18.81 3.71 10.28
C THR A 116 19.13 2.60 9.29
N ILE A 117 18.09 1.96 8.78
CA ILE A 117 18.16 1.07 7.63
C ILE A 117 17.88 1.89 6.39
N THR A 118 18.72 1.76 5.39
CA THR A 118 18.59 2.43 4.08
C THR A 118 18.42 1.39 3.00
N VAL A 119 17.48 1.61 2.09
CA VAL A 119 17.36 0.89 0.82
C VAL A 119 17.60 1.86 -0.32
N THR A 120 18.41 1.46 -1.29
CA THR A 120 18.82 2.29 -2.43
C THR A 120 18.73 1.47 -3.72
N ASP A 121 18.20 2.04 -4.79
CA ASP A 121 18.21 1.42 -6.12
C ASP A 121 19.64 1.37 -6.65
N LYS A 122 20.05 0.21 -7.21
CA LYS A 122 21.41 0.02 -7.71
C LYS A 122 21.71 0.76 -9.00
N ASN A 123 20.68 1.09 -9.78
CA ASN A 123 20.83 1.77 -11.06
C ASN A 123 20.63 3.28 -10.92
N ASP A 124 19.90 3.73 -9.90
CA ASP A 124 19.64 5.14 -9.62
C ASP A 124 19.76 5.43 -8.12
N ALA A 125 20.94 5.86 -7.69
CA ALA A 125 21.22 6.20 -6.29
C ALA A 125 20.38 7.38 -5.73
N SER A 126 19.64 8.10 -6.57
CA SER A 126 18.70 9.12 -6.11
C SER A 126 17.41 8.50 -5.56
N LEU A 127 17.08 7.26 -5.96
CA LEU A 127 15.96 6.49 -5.43
C LEU A 127 16.43 5.76 -4.16
N THR A 128 16.20 6.40 -3.03
CA THR A 128 16.57 5.88 -1.71
C THR A 128 15.46 6.13 -0.70
N SER A 129 15.33 5.22 0.26
CA SER A 129 14.39 5.35 1.36
C SER A 129 15.01 4.83 2.66
N THR A 130 14.54 5.35 3.79
CA THR A 130 15.12 5.04 5.09
C THR A 130 14.08 4.69 6.13
N SER A 131 14.48 3.85 7.08
CA SER A 131 13.69 3.50 8.26
C SER A 131 14.53 3.64 9.52
N THR A 132 14.00 4.32 10.54
CA THR A 132 14.64 4.42 11.85
C THR A 132 14.20 3.26 12.73
N VAL A 133 15.17 2.57 13.31
CA VAL A 133 14.92 1.40 14.18
C VAL A 133 15.60 1.61 15.53
N GLN A 134 14.82 1.50 16.59
CA GLN A 134 15.31 1.54 17.96
C GLN A 134 15.42 0.13 18.53
N VAL A 135 16.59 -0.26 18.99
CA VAL A 135 16.80 -1.53 19.69
C VAL A 135 16.80 -1.30 21.21
N ARG A 136 15.93 -2.01 21.91
CA ARG A 136 15.81 -1.94 23.38
C ARG A 136 15.63 -3.32 24.01
N GLU A 137 15.90 -3.41 25.30
CA GLU A 137 15.59 -4.60 26.07
C GLU A 137 14.14 -4.55 26.58
N VAL A 138 13.50 -5.72 26.58
CA VAL A 138 12.23 -5.95 27.30
C VAL A 138 12.53 -6.77 28.53
N SER A 139 12.09 -6.29 29.68
CA SER A 139 12.30 -7.01 30.94
C SER A 139 11.56 -8.36 30.95
N GLU A 140 12.13 -9.36 31.63
CA GLU A 140 11.49 -10.67 31.80
C GLU A 140 10.16 -10.57 32.60
N GLU A 141 10.02 -9.55 33.45
CA GLU A 141 8.77 -9.29 34.17
C GLU A 141 7.66 -8.82 33.22
N ALA A 142 7.94 -7.89 32.33
CA ALA A 142 7.00 -7.43 31.31
C ALA A 142 6.72 -8.53 30.28
N GLY A 143 7.78 -9.18 29.80
CA GLY A 143 7.75 -10.26 28.82
C GLY A 143 7.43 -9.80 27.40
N ILE A 144 6.50 -8.87 27.22
CA ILE A 144 6.08 -8.30 25.93
C ILE A 144 5.81 -6.80 26.07
N GLU A 145 6.24 -6.04 25.05
CA GLU A 145 5.90 -4.63 24.81
C GLU A 145 5.51 -4.45 23.35
N LEU A 146 4.97 -3.30 22.97
CA LEU A 146 4.76 -2.95 21.57
C LEU A 146 5.74 -1.88 21.11
N SER A 147 6.02 -1.83 19.82
CA SER A 147 6.84 -0.78 19.18
C SER A 147 6.24 0.62 19.37
N ALA A 148 4.92 0.70 19.62
CA ALA A 148 4.18 1.95 19.88
C ALA A 148 3.39 1.86 21.18
N SER A 149 3.28 2.97 21.91
CA SER A 149 2.47 3.09 23.14
C SER A 149 0.98 3.31 22.84
N ASP A 150 0.65 3.75 21.64
CA ASP A 150 -0.69 3.95 21.10
C ASP A 150 -0.67 3.73 19.59
N VAL A 151 -1.83 3.42 19.03
CA VAL A 151 -2.00 3.21 17.60
C VAL A 151 -2.95 4.26 17.06
N SER A 152 -2.43 5.12 16.19
CA SER A 152 -3.23 6.09 15.47
C SER A 152 -3.25 5.72 13.98
N ALA A 153 -4.42 5.47 13.45
CA ALA A 153 -4.64 5.13 12.06
C ALA A 153 -5.66 6.08 11.43
N VAL A 154 -5.62 6.23 10.12
CA VAL A 154 -6.67 6.88 9.34
C VAL A 154 -7.54 5.78 8.71
N VAL A 155 -8.83 6.02 8.56
CA VAL A 155 -9.75 5.08 7.89
C VAL A 155 -9.15 4.59 6.56
N ASN A 156 -9.32 3.31 6.26
CA ASN A 156 -8.79 2.62 5.06
C ASN A 156 -7.25 2.60 4.93
N HIS A 157 -6.50 2.96 5.97
CA HIS A 157 -5.05 2.88 5.99
C HIS A 157 -4.58 1.80 6.96
N SER A 158 -3.38 1.31 6.72
CA SER A 158 -2.75 0.34 7.62
C SER A 158 -1.67 0.99 8.50
N VAL A 159 -1.44 0.38 9.66
CA VAL A 159 -0.35 0.72 10.57
C VAL A 159 0.43 -0.54 10.89
N PHE A 160 1.75 -0.46 10.69
CA PHE A 160 2.66 -1.53 11.06
C PHE A 160 2.89 -1.55 12.57
N LEU A 161 2.91 -2.75 13.16
CA LEU A 161 3.12 -3.00 14.58
C LEU A 161 4.12 -4.12 14.77
N ASN A 162 4.94 -3.99 15.79
CA ASN A 162 5.86 -5.04 16.20
C ASN A 162 5.77 -5.27 17.71
N ALA A 163 5.67 -6.53 18.11
CA ALA A 163 5.77 -6.95 19.51
C ALA A 163 7.23 -7.21 19.83
N LEU A 164 7.72 -6.51 20.84
CA LEU A 164 9.04 -6.69 21.41
C LEU A 164 8.94 -7.71 22.52
N LEU A 165 9.76 -8.74 22.46
CA LEU A 165 9.72 -9.86 23.40
C LEU A 165 10.97 -9.86 24.27
N SER A 166 10.81 -10.24 25.55
CA SER A 166 11.95 -10.52 26.42
C SER A 166 12.76 -11.71 25.89
N SER A 167 13.99 -11.86 26.35
CA SER A 167 14.91 -12.86 25.82
C SER A 167 14.37 -14.29 25.92
N SER A 168 13.65 -14.61 26.99
CA SER A 168 13.03 -15.93 27.21
C SER A 168 11.83 -16.24 26.31
N LEU A 169 11.23 -15.22 25.68
CA LEU A 169 10.03 -15.35 24.84
C LEU A 169 10.30 -15.19 23.35
N GLN A 170 11.56 -14.89 22.99
CA GLN A 170 11.90 -14.74 21.57
C GLN A 170 11.60 -16.02 20.78
N GLY A 171 11.09 -15.82 19.54
CA GLY A 171 10.64 -16.91 18.69
C GLY A 171 9.28 -17.52 19.06
N SER A 172 8.64 -17.04 20.12
CA SER A 172 7.27 -17.43 20.46
C SER A 172 6.26 -16.71 19.58
N ALA A 173 5.17 -17.41 19.21
CA ALA A 173 4.10 -16.83 18.41
C ALA A 173 3.31 -15.76 19.22
N VAL A 174 3.01 -14.65 18.58
CA VAL A 174 2.18 -13.58 19.12
C VAL A 174 0.80 -13.64 18.48
N THR A 175 -0.24 -13.59 19.32
CA THR A 175 -1.62 -13.46 18.87
C THR A 175 -2.09 -12.02 19.05
N TRP A 176 -2.80 -11.52 18.05
CA TRP A 176 -3.22 -10.13 17.99
C TRP A 176 -4.74 -10.02 17.99
N ASN A 177 -5.27 -9.00 18.65
CA ASN A 177 -6.71 -8.72 18.67
C ASN A 177 -6.96 -7.22 18.72
N VAL A 178 -8.03 -6.76 18.08
CA VAL A 178 -8.54 -5.38 18.14
C VAL A 178 -9.98 -5.38 18.66
N THR A 179 -10.28 -4.46 19.57
CA THR A 179 -11.60 -4.34 20.20
C THR A 179 -12.04 -2.88 20.24
N PRO A 180 -13.23 -2.56 19.70
CA PRO A 180 -14.15 -3.43 18.98
C PRO A 180 -13.61 -3.82 17.57
N SER A 181 -14.03 -4.98 17.08
CA SER A 181 -13.61 -5.46 15.74
C SER A 181 -14.13 -4.58 14.59
N SER A 182 -15.10 -3.71 14.83
CA SER A 182 -15.58 -2.71 13.87
C SER A 182 -14.52 -1.65 13.50
N LEU A 183 -13.47 -1.48 14.32
CA LEU A 183 -12.39 -0.54 14.03
C LEU A 183 -11.44 -1.02 12.92
N GLY A 184 -11.39 -2.31 12.65
CA GLY A 184 -10.51 -2.86 11.63
C GLY A 184 -10.15 -4.31 11.88
N SER A 185 -9.22 -4.80 11.09
CA SER A 185 -8.63 -6.14 11.19
C SER A 185 -7.14 -6.04 11.50
N ILE A 186 -6.60 -7.07 12.13
CA ILE A 186 -5.17 -7.16 12.36
C ILE A 186 -4.66 -8.50 11.83
N ASN A 187 -3.61 -8.45 10.99
CA ASN A 187 -3.03 -9.60 10.33
C ASN A 187 -1.59 -9.76 10.81
N ALA A 188 -1.28 -10.92 11.41
CA ALA A 188 0.09 -11.26 11.73
C ALA A 188 0.90 -11.42 10.44
N ARG A 189 2.17 -10.99 10.47
CA ARG A 189 3.13 -11.19 9.39
C ARG A 189 3.86 -12.54 9.59
N ASP A 190 4.66 -12.92 8.60
CA ASP A 190 5.48 -14.16 8.65
C ASP A 190 6.51 -14.12 9.79
N ASP A 191 6.98 -12.93 10.16
CA ASP A 191 7.73 -12.69 11.41
C ASP A 191 6.73 -12.71 12.57
N ALA A 192 6.62 -13.79 13.30
CA ALA A 192 5.59 -14.08 14.31
C ALA A 192 5.31 -12.96 15.34
N SER A 193 6.22 -11.99 15.47
CA SER A 193 6.10 -10.81 16.37
C SER A 193 5.53 -9.56 15.68
N ALA A 194 5.43 -9.53 14.35
CA ALA A 194 4.95 -8.37 13.61
C ALA A 194 3.52 -8.55 13.13
N ALA A 195 2.79 -7.45 13.00
CA ALA A 195 1.43 -7.43 12.47
C ALA A 195 1.14 -6.12 11.74
N GLU A 196 0.11 -6.14 10.93
CA GLU A 196 -0.41 -4.98 10.25
C GLU A 196 -1.87 -4.77 10.65
N PHE A 197 -2.15 -3.63 11.27
CA PHE A 197 -3.51 -3.22 11.60
C PHE A 197 -4.10 -2.44 10.43
N TRP A 198 -5.17 -2.95 9.85
CA TRP A 198 -5.93 -2.32 8.77
C TRP A 198 -7.16 -1.66 9.35
N ALA A 199 -7.15 -0.33 9.39
CA ALA A 199 -8.29 0.45 9.87
C ALA A 199 -9.48 0.30 8.93
N SER A 200 -10.68 0.14 9.50
CA SER A 200 -11.93 0.09 8.75
C SER A 200 -12.30 1.48 8.20
N GLN A 201 -13.43 1.56 7.49
CA GLN A 201 -14.02 2.84 7.07
C GLN A 201 -14.66 3.63 8.23
N GLN A 202 -14.76 3.05 9.40
CA GLN A 202 -15.42 3.64 10.56
C GLN A 202 -14.38 4.24 11.52
N ALA A 203 -14.43 5.56 11.71
CA ALA A 203 -13.64 6.24 12.72
C ALA A 203 -14.12 5.86 14.13
N GLY A 204 -13.21 5.83 15.09
CA GLY A 204 -13.55 5.48 16.47
C GLY A 204 -12.32 5.17 17.31
N THR A 205 -12.55 4.74 18.53
CA THR A 205 -11.51 4.38 19.50
C THR A 205 -11.73 2.98 20.08
N GLY A 206 -10.64 2.35 20.49
CA GLY A 206 -10.68 1.02 21.09
C GLY A 206 -9.33 0.62 21.65
N THR A 207 -9.07 -0.68 21.69
CA THR A 207 -7.81 -1.24 22.18
C THR A 207 -7.27 -2.30 21.22
N LEU A 208 -5.96 -2.36 21.12
CA LEU A 208 -5.22 -3.42 20.46
C LEU A 208 -4.47 -4.22 21.52
N THR A 209 -4.57 -5.52 21.44
CA THR A 209 -3.97 -6.44 22.40
C THR A 209 -3.06 -7.42 21.65
N ALA A 210 -1.83 -7.56 22.16
CA ALA A 210 -0.90 -8.60 21.73
C ALA A 210 -0.62 -9.55 22.90
N THR A 211 -0.68 -10.85 22.63
CA THR A 211 -0.45 -11.89 23.64
C THR A 211 0.59 -12.87 23.10
N VAL A 212 1.65 -13.07 23.85
CA VAL A 212 2.64 -14.13 23.61
C VAL A 212 2.43 -15.26 24.60
N THR A 213 2.53 -16.49 24.13
CA THR A 213 2.40 -17.70 24.97
C THR A 213 3.67 -18.53 24.84
N ASN A 214 4.33 -18.80 25.97
CA ASN A 214 5.52 -19.64 25.98
C ASN A 214 5.19 -21.13 25.84
N ALA A 215 6.22 -21.96 25.66
CA ALA A 215 6.06 -23.42 25.52
C ALA A 215 5.41 -24.11 26.74
N ALA A 216 5.44 -23.48 27.92
CA ALA A 216 4.78 -23.97 29.12
C ALA A 216 3.31 -23.54 29.24
N GLY A 217 2.77 -22.82 28.24
CA GLY A 217 1.40 -22.33 28.21
C GLY A 217 1.16 -21.07 29.05
N GLN A 218 2.21 -20.43 29.54
CA GLN A 218 2.09 -19.15 30.26
C GLN A 218 1.99 -18.02 29.26
N ALA A 219 0.99 -17.14 29.45
CA ALA A 219 0.74 -16.02 28.56
C ALA A 219 1.16 -14.70 29.20
N LYS A 220 1.75 -13.82 28.41
CA LYS A 220 2.00 -12.41 28.70
C LYS A 220 1.25 -11.56 27.67
N THR A 221 0.64 -10.48 28.13
CA THR A 221 -0.25 -9.65 27.30
C THR A 221 0.08 -8.18 27.49
N VAL A 222 0.10 -7.44 26.39
CA VAL A 222 0.15 -5.98 26.37
C VAL A 222 -1.06 -5.44 25.63
N THR A 223 -1.61 -4.33 26.11
CA THR A 223 -2.76 -3.66 25.51
C THR A 223 -2.45 -2.18 25.35
N VAL A 224 -2.72 -1.63 24.16
CA VAL A 224 -2.54 -0.22 23.85
C VAL A 224 -3.83 0.38 23.29
N PRO A 225 -4.08 1.68 23.49
CA PRO A 225 -5.21 2.35 22.88
C PRO A 225 -5.05 2.42 21.34
N VAL A 226 -6.18 2.30 20.65
CA VAL A 226 -6.29 2.49 19.19
C VAL A 226 -7.24 3.64 18.91
N SER A 227 -6.85 4.54 18.01
CA SER A 227 -7.68 5.61 17.50
C SER A 227 -7.69 5.56 15.98
N VAL A 228 -8.85 5.32 15.38
CA VAL A 228 -9.06 5.43 13.93
C VAL A 228 -9.69 6.79 13.66
N GLN A 229 -8.95 7.64 12.94
CA GLN A 229 -9.35 9.00 12.60
C GLN A 229 -10.03 9.02 11.22
N PRO A 230 -10.96 9.94 10.98
CA PRO A 230 -11.43 10.22 9.62
C PRO A 230 -10.25 10.59 8.71
N ASP A 231 -10.33 10.29 7.42
CA ASP A 231 -9.33 10.79 6.46
C ASP A 231 -9.42 12.34 6.43
N PRO A 232 -8.34 13.07 6.73
CA PRO A 232 -8.35 14.55 6.70
C PRO A 232 -8.63 15.11 5.31
N ARG A 233 -8.43 14.29 4.25
CA ARG A 233 -8.82 14.64 2.88
C ARG A 233 -10.32 14.48 2.63
N GLY A 234 -11.08 13.91 3.59
CA GLY A 234 -12.48 13.56 3.47
C GLY A 234 -12.73 12.37 2.54
N ASP A 235 -14.00 12.21 2.17
CA ASP A 235 -14.42 11.12 1.27
C ASP A 235 -14.04 11.39 -0.20
N PHE A 236 -13.68 12.62 -0.54
CA PHE A 236 -13.41 13.08 -1.91
C PHE A 236 -11.91 13.33 -2.10
N VAL A 237 -11.24 12.51 -2.90
CA VAL A 237 -9.82 12.64 -3.19
C VAL A 237 -9.63 13.28 -4.55
N THR A 238 -8.92 14.41 -4.59
CA THR A 238 -8.57 15.11 -5.82
C THR A 238 -7.07 14.99 -6.13
N ASN A 239 -6.72 15.02 -7.41
CA ASN A 239 -5.34 15.20 -7.85
C ASN A 239 -4.91 16.69 -7.74
N ASP A 240 -3.67 17.00 -8.15
CA ASP A 240 -3.09 18.35 -8.08
C ASP A 240 -3.83 19.37 -8.98
N ASP A 241 -4.55 18.90 -10.00
CA ASP A 241 -5.38 19.74 -10.88
C ASP A 241 -6.79 19.99 -10.31
N GLY A 242 -7.10 19.45 -9.14
CA GLY A 242 -8.42 19.52 -8.50
C GLY A 242 -9.47 18.60 -9.10
N VAL A 243 -9.06 17.64 -9.92
CA VAL A 243 -9.98 16.63 -10.47
C VAL A 243 -10.21 15.53 -9.43
N LEU A 244 -11.48 15.22 -9.16
CA LEU A 244 -11.86 14.13 -8.27
C LEU A 244 -11.49 12.79 -8.91
N VAL A 245 -10.60 12.04 -8.26
CA VAL A 245 -10.06 10.76 -8.75
C VAL A 245 -10.57 9.55 -7.96
N GLU A 246 -11.06 9.78 -6.73
CA GLU A 246 -11.56 8.71 -5.88
C GLU A 246 -12.64 9.23 -4.92
N TYR A 247 -13.68 8.44 -4.71
CA TYR A 247 -14.66 8.63 -3.63
C TYR A 247 -14.57 7.44 -2.67
N ARG A 248 -14.35 7.72 -1.38
CA ARG A 248 -14.16 6.74 -0.31
C ARG A 248 -15.35 6.63 0.64
N GLY A 249 -16.34 7.50 0.46
CA GLY A 249 -17.55 7.50 1.28
C GLY A 249 -18.49 6.34 0.95
N THR A 250 -19.50 6.20 1.79
CA THR A 250 -20.55 5.18 1.65
C THR A 250 -21.95 5.80 1.54
N ASP A 251 -22.05 7.14 1.56
CA ASP A 251 -23.31 7.82 1.41
C ASP A 251 -23.80 7.70 -0.04
N PRO A 252 -25.01 7.18 -0.29
CA PRO A 252 -25.57 7.11 -1.63
C PRO A 252 -26.05 8.48 -2.15
N ASN A 253 -26.15 9.49 -1.27
CA ASN A 253 -26.58 10.85 -1.61
C ASN A 253 -25.44 11.83 -1.34
N ILE A 254 -24.66 12.13 -2.34
CA ILE A 254 -23.43 12.88 -2.17
C ILE A 254 -23.52 14.33 -2.65
N ARG A 255 -22.76 15.18 -1.98
CA ARG A 255 -22.51 16.55 -2.39
C ARG A 255 -21.03 16.73 -2.64
N ILE A 256 -20.64 16.91 -3.90
CA ILE A 256 -19.24 17.14 -4.28
C ILE A 256 -18.81 18.50 -3.71
N PRO A 257 -17.61 18.58 -3.06
CA PRO A 257 -17.12 19.81 -2.45
C PRO A 257 -16.85 20.93 -3.47
N GLU A 258 -17.07 22.15 -3.02
CA GLU A 258 -16.60 23.34 -3.76
C GLU A 258 -15.07 23.29 -3.98
N GLY A 259 -14.63 23.77 -5.14
CA GLY A 259 -13.21 23.73 -5.53
C GLY A 259 -12.79 22.50 -6.33
N VAL A 260 -13.62 21.46 -6.41
CA VAL A 260 -13.41 20.37 -7.37
C VAL A 260 -13.61 20.92 -8.78
N THR A 261 -12.60 20.74 -9.66
CA THR A 261 -12.59 21.28 -11.03
C THR A 261 -13.05 20.29 -12.08
N GLY A 262 -12.98 19.00 -11.79
CA GLY A 262 -13.42 17.92 -12.67
C GLY A 262 -13.77 16.65 -11.91
N ILE A 263 -14.52 15.76 -12.53
CA ILE A 263 -14.91 14.45 -12.00
C ILE A 263 -14.36 13.39 -12.94
N GLY A 264 -13.37 12.63 -12.48
CA GLY A 264 -12.83 11.45 -13.15
C GLY A 264 -13.70 10.22 -12.96
N SER A 265 -13.15 9.01 -13.15
CA SER A 265 -13.88 7.73 -12.95
C SER A 265 -14.10 7.36 -11.47
N SER A 266 -14.12 8.35 -10.59
CA SER A 266 -14.08 8.23 -9.13
C SER A 266 -15.26 7.52 -8.49
N PHE A 267 -16.41 7.50 -9.17
CA PHE A 267 -17.63 6.85 -8.66
C PHE A 267 -17.97 5.53 -9.37
N SER A 268 -17.11 5.07 -10.28
CA SER A 268 -17.36 3.84 -11.02
C SER A 268 -17.66 2.65 -10.10
N SER A 269 -18.83 2.02 -10.30
CA SER A 269 -19.34 0.87 -9.51
C SER A 269 -19.66 1.14 -8.05
N ILE A 270 -19.73 2.41 -7.62
CA ILE A 270 -20.22 2.79 -6.30
C ILE A 270 -21.73 3.01 -6.39
N ALA A 271 -22.51 2.43 -5.45
CA ALA A 271 -23.96 2.60 -5.44
C ALA A 271 -24.31 4.03 -5.01
N LEU A 272 -24.83 4.83 -5.93
CA LEU A 272 -25.28 6.21 -5.68
C LEU A 272 -26.75 6.38 -6.05
N ASP A 273 -27.48 7.13 -5.22
CA ASP A 273 -28.85 7.55 -5.49
C ASP A 273 -28.92 8.96 -6.08
N SER A 274 -28.20 9.91 -5.48
CA SER A 274 -28.17 11.30 -5.96
C SER A 274 -26.78 11.94 -5.82
N VAL A 275 -26.47 12.87 -6.72
CA VAL A 275 -25.23 13.65 -6.72
C VAL A 275 -25.55 15.13 -6.95
N TRP A 276 -25.08 15.99 -6.05
CA TRP A 276 -25.02 17.44 -6.27
C TRP A 276 -23.60 17.83 -6.74
N VAL A 277 -23.54 18.52 -7.90
CA VAL A 277 -22.30 18.94 -8.56
C VAL A 277 -22.14 20.46 -8.42
N PRO A 278 -21.05 20.97 -7.81
CA PRO A 278 -20.84 22.41 -7.63
C PRO A 278 -20.48 23.11 -8.94
N ALA A 279 -20.72 24.41 -9.00
CA ALA A 279 -20.41 25.25 -10.17
C ALA A 279 -18.90 25.33 -10.51
N SER A 280 -18.03 24.90 -9.60
CA SER A 280 -16.59 24.80 -9.83
C SER A 280 -16.19 23.70 -10.80
N VAL A 281 -17.01 22.63 -10.95
CA VAL A 281 -16.77 21.49 -11.85
C VAL A 281 -16.95 21.95 -13.29
N ARG A 282 -15.92 21.74 -14.11
CA ARG A 282 -15.87 22.11 -15.52
C ARG A 282 -15.89 20.90 -16.46
N THR A 283 -15.48 19.72 -15.96
CA THR A 283 -15.36 18.50 -16.75
C THR A 283 -15.90 17.31 -15.97
N ILE A 284 -16.59 16.40 -16.67
CA ILE A 284 -17.04 15.10 -16.13
C ILE A 284 -16.65 14.05 -17.16
N ASP A 285 -15.86 13.06 -16.76
CA ASP A 285 -15.42 11.98 -17.64
C ASP A 285 -16.57 11.07 -18.05
N ASP A 286 -16.45 10.44 -19.24
CA ASP A 286 -17.49 9.55 -19.83
C ASP A 286 -17.91 8.43 -18.89
N ARG A 287 -17.06 8.01 -17.96
CA ARG A 287 -17.30 6.89 -17.02
C ARG A 287 -17.36 7.32 -15.57
N ALA A 288 -17.46 8.62 -15.29
CA ALA A 288 -17.46 9.15 -13.93
C ALA A 288 -18.48 8.45 -13.01
N PHE A 289 -19.67 8.14 -13.54
CA PHE A 289 -20.77 7.50 -12.82
C PHE A 289 -21.15 6.13 -13.41
N TYR A 290 -20.24 5.47 -14.11
CA TYR A 290 -20.52 4.16 -14.71
C TYR A 290 -20.83 3.10 -13.65
N GLY A 291 -21.99 2.43 -13.79
CA GLY A 291 -22.39 1.34 -12.89
C GLY A 291 -22.85 1.78 -11.49
N THR A 292 -23.07 3.08 -11.27
CA THR A 292 -23.47 3.63 -9.96
C THR A 292 -24.95 3.42 -9.63
N GLY A 293 -25.82 3.25 -10.64
CA GLY A 293 -27.28 3.24 -10.45
C GLY A 293 -27.87 4.60 -10.14
N LEU A 294 -27.15 5.70 -10.41
CA LEU A 294 -27.53 7.08 -10.15
C LEU A 294 -28.92 7.41 -10.72
N LYS A 295 -29.77 8.01 -9.88
CA LYS A 295 -31.18 8.37 -10.22
C LYS A 295 -31.33 9.87 -10.47
N GLU A 296 -30.51 10.68 -9.80
CA GLU A 296 -30.59 12.15 -9.85
C GLU A 296 -29.19 12.78 -9.84
N ILE A 297 -29.01 13.78 -10.70
CA ILE A 297 -27.85 14.66 -10.70
C ILE A 297 -28.33 16.11 -10.73
N THR A 298 -27.83 16.94 -9.83
CA THR A 298 -28.16 18.36 -9.71
C THR A 298 -26.87 19.19 -9.88
N PHE A 299 -26.96 20.30 -10.64
CA PHE A 299 -25.85 21.22 -10.92
C PHE A 299 -26.09 22.57 -10.25
#